data_86e5298e1dffeaa6351262670f4d8c37
#
_entry.id   86e5298e1dffeaa6351262670f4d8c37
#
_cell.length_a   1.000
_cell.length_b   1.000
_cell.length_c   1.000
_cell.angle_alpha   90.00
_cell.angle_beta   90.00
_cell.angle_gamma   90.00
#
_symmetry.space_group_name_H-M   'P 1'
#
loop_
_entity.id
_entity.type
_entity.pdbx_description
1 polymer ?
#
loop_
_entity_poly.entity_id
_entity_poly.type
_entity_poly.pdbx_seq_one_letter_code
_entity_poly.pdbx_strand_id
1 'polypeptide(L)'
;YAQKPMEVETIQLSKDMDDLHNHRMALIDKWSIRNFQPYKYPLGPDEYFFGTFGLLSALTGNVENLAYLMRELKLRAVKENVQYLEVMGTSPSVPTDCFLGEDDYKTYDKQLKDCVKKGTYDAARELLEKIIGKFDDNATKAVSDYVDFVRHLDELSNPSKNHLGVDTNNLVCRYQGYSSRGGEPLKVFAQLYVVHKACAEESNNLLVGCNIVAAENGEKSMLYYRLHMEMFAALATKFPKVPT
;
A
#
# COMPACT_ATOMS: atom_id res chain seq x y z
N TYR A 1 -5.60 6.29 20.79
CA TYR A 1 -4.48 7.10 21.31
C TYR A 1 -3.83 7.78 20.11
N ALA A 2 -4.07 9.09 19.97
CA ALA A 2 -3.38 9.92 19.00
C ALA A 2 -1.94 10.09 19.49
N GLN A 3 -0.98 9.42 18.87
CA GLN A 3 0.43 9.73 19.06
C GLN A 3 0.67 11.16 18.55
N LYS A 4 1.23 12.02 19.41
CA LYS A 4 1.74 13.32 18.98
C LYS A 4 2.68 13.12 17.80
N PRO A 5 2.58 13.93 16.71
CA PRO A 5 3.58 13.90 15.66
C PRO A 5 4.95 14.12 16.29
N MET A 6 5.87 13.20 16.06
CA MET A 6 7.26 13.38 16.46
C MET A 6 7.83 14.50 15.60
N GLU A 7 8.25 15.61 16.20
CA GLU A 7 9.01 16.62 15.49
C GLU A 7 10.25 15.96 14.91
N VAL A 8 10.34 15.95 13.59
CA VAL A 8 11.53 15.48 12.88
C VAL A 8 12.55 16.60 13.02
N GLU A 9 13.44 16.50 14.01
CA GLU A 9 14.66 17.30 13.99
C GLU A 9 15.42 16.97 12.72
N THR A 10 15.67 17.99 11.89
CA THR A 10 16.53 17.85 10.73
C THR A 10 17.94 17.60 11.24
N ILE A 11 18.35 16.35 11.24
CA ILE A 11 19.72 15.97 11.58
C ILE A 11 20.59 16.44 10.43
N GLN A 12 21.29 17.57 10.58
CA GLN A 12 22.41 17.90 9.72
C GLN A 12 23.45 16.80 9.93
N LEU A 13 23.80 16.11 8.85
CA LEU A 13 24.88 15.14 8.88
C LEU A 13 26.16 15.87 9.35
N SER A 14 26.44 15.74 10.63
CA SER A 14 27.69 16.23 11.22
C SER A 14 28.86 15.49 10.56
N LYS A 15 29.95 16.22 10.34
CA LYS A 15 31.20 15.61 9.88
C LYS A 15 31.88 14.82 11.00
N ASP A 16 31.34 14.86 12.21
CA ASP A 16 31.84 14.11 13.36
C ASP A 16 31.37 12.65 13.24
N MET A 17 32.36 11.75 13.16
CA MET A 17 32.12 10.30 13.01
C MET A 17 31.41 9.70 14.24
N ASP A 18 31.67 10.25 15.43
CA ASP A 18 31.05 9.76 16.68
C ASP A 18 29.57 10.13 16.73
N ASP A 19 29.23 11.32 16.27
CA ASP A 19 27.85 11.78 16.17
C ASP A 19 27.06 10.97 15.14
N LEU A 20 27.64 10.68 13.97
CA LEU A 20 27.05 9.81 12.96
C LEU A 20 26.82 8.38 13.49
N HIS A 21 27.77 7.85 14.27
CA HIS A 21 27.64 6.53 14.90
C HIS A 21 26.47 6.51 15.89
N ASN A 22 26.36 7.50 16.75
CA ASN A 22 25.28 7.60 17.74
C ASN A 22 23.90 7.71 17.07
N HIS A 23 23.76 8.52 16.02
CA HIS A 23 22.52 8.61 15.24
C HIS A 23 22.15 7.29 14.57
N ARG A 24 23.13 6.60 13.98
CA ARG A 24 22.92 5.27 13.38
C ARG A 24 22.46 4.26 14.43
N MET A 25 23.06 4.25 15.60
CA MET A 25 22.64 3.34 16.69
C MET A 25 21.24 3.66 17.19
N ALA A 26 20.90 4.93 17.32
CA ALA A 26 19.54 5.35 17.72
C ALA A 26 18.48 4.93 16.67
N LEU A 27 18.78 4.99 15.37
CA LEU A 27 17.89 4.48 14.32
C LEU A 27 17.74 2.95 14.39
N ILE A 28 18.84 2.23 14.57
CA ILE A 28 18.80 0.76 14.73
C ILE A 28 17.96 0.38 15.94
N ASP A 29 18.10 1.07 17.06
CA ASP A 29 17.32 0.82 18.27
C ASP A 29 15.81 1.06 18.08
N LYS A 30 15.43 2.04 17.24
CA LYS A 30 14.03 2.33 16.92
C LYS A 30 13.40 1.38 15.91
N TRP A 31 14.20 0.86 14.96
CA TRP A 31 13.71 0.08 13.82
C TRP A 31 13.99 -1.42 13.94
N SER A 32 14.62 -1.87 15.03
CA SER A 32 14.90 -3.27 15.27
C SER A 32 14.28 -3.74 16.59
N ILE A 33 14.04 -5.04 16.71
CA ILE A 33 13.56 -5.68 17.94
C ILE A 33 14.67 -5.86 18.99
N ARG A 34 15.86 -5.32 18.75
CA ARG A 34 17.04 -5.50 19.62
C ARG A 34 16.79 -5.13 21.08
N ASN A 35 16.06 -4.05 21.30
CA ASN A 35 15.70 -3.54 22.63
C ASN A 35 14.23 -3.75 22.97
N PHE A 36 13.56 -4.71 22.32
CA PHE A 36 12.16 -5.02 22.59
C PHE A 36 11.98 -5.49 24.03
N GLN A 37 11.05 -4.84 24.73
CA GLN A 37 10.71 -5.15 26.12
C GLN A 37 9.21 -5.49 26.18
N PRO A 38 8.85 -6.77 26.32
CA PRO A 38 7.46 -7.22 26.24
C PRO A 38 6.49 -6.47 27.15
N TYR A 39 6.93 -6.08 28.35
CA TYR A 39 6.09 -5.38 29.33
C TYR A 39 5.70 -3.95 28.91
N LYS A 40 6.37 -3.38 27.91
CA LYS A 40 6.04 -2.05 27.35
C LYS A 40 4.99 -2.11 26.23
N TYR A 41 4.71 -3.31 25.72
CA TYR A 41 3.85 -3.55 24.57
C TYR A 41 2.80 -4.61 24.92
N PRO A 42 1.68 -4.20 25.58
CA PRO A 42 0.65 -5.14 26.04
C PRO A 42 0.02 -5.99 24.92
N LEU A 43 -0.02 -5.45 23.70
CA LEU A 43 -0.53 -6.15 22.50
C LEU A 43 0.55 -7.04 21.83
N GLY A 44 1.77 -7.08 22.39
CA GLY A 44 2.85 -7.93 21.92
C GLY A 44 3.77 -7.29 20.88
N PRO A 45 4.61 -8.09 20.20
CA PRO A 45 5.59 -7.61 19.24
C PRO A 45 4.96 -6.95 18.02
N ASP A 46 3.72 -7.28 17.69
CA ASP A 46 2.97 -6.68 16.57
C ASP A 46 2.80 -5.18 16.77
N GLU A 47 2.47 -4.74 17.99
CA GLU A 47 2.33 -3.32 18.32
C GLU A 47 3.64 -2.56 18.04
N TYR A 48 4.76 -3.14 18.45
CA TYR A 48 6.08 -2.58 18.20
C TYR A 48 6.40 -2.55 16.70
N PHE A 49 6.20 -3.65 16.00
CA PHE A 49 6.46 -3.78 14.57
C PHE A 49 5.64 -2.78 13.75
N PHE A 50 4.32 -2.74 13.94
CA PHE A 50 3.47 -1.80 13.20
C PHE A 50 3.73 -0.33 13.59
N GLY A 51 4.20 -0.06 14.81
CA GLY A 51 4.64 1.27 15.24
C GLY A 51 5.84 1.80 14.43
N THR A 52 6.69 0.92 13.88
CA THR A 52 7.85 1.33 13.07
C THR A 52 7.46 1.95 11.73
N PHE A 53 6.31 1.58 11.15
CA PHE A 53 5.85 2.16 9.88
C PHE A 53 5.60 3.66 9.98
N GLY A 54 5.14 4.15 11.13
CA GLY A 54 4.98 5.58 11.38
C GLY A 54 6.27 6.39 11.29
N LEU A 55 7.42 5.76 11.55
CA LEU A 55 8.73 6.41 11.46
C LEU A 55 9.18 6.60 10.00
N LEU A 56 8.62 5.83 9.07
CA LEU A 56 8.94 5.91 7.65
C LEU A 56 8.08 6.94 6.91
N SER A 57 7.01 7.44 7.52
CA SER A 57 6.03 8.31 6.85
C SER A 57 6.66 9.59 6.27
N ALA A 58 7.65 10.17 6.94
CA ALA A 58 8.38 11.34 6.44
C ALA A 58 9.22 11.02 5.19
N LEU A 59 9.71 9.78 5.06
CA LEU A 59 10.49 9.32 3.90
C LEU A 59 9.61 8.89 2.73
N THR A 60 8.45 8.34 3.01
CA THR A 60 7.52 7.82 1.99
C THR A 60 6.39 8.78 1.64
N GLY A 61 6.35 9.97 2.27
CA GLY A 61 5.27 10.93 2.14
C GLY A 61 5.24 11.71 0.82
N ASN A 62 6.34 11.68 0.04
CA ASN A 62 6.39 12.26 -1.30
C ASN A 62 7.03 11.30 -2.31
N VAL A 63 6.77 11.53 -3.59
CA VAL A 63 7.21 10.64 -4.67
C VAL A 63 8.72 10.67 -4.88
N GLU A 64 9.39 11.79 -4.64
CA GLU A 64 10.83 11.95 -4.81
C GLU A 64 11.62 11.10 -3.79
N ASN A 65 11.21 11.16 -2.52
CA ASN A 65 11.83 10.35 -1.48
C ASN A 65 11.57 8.84 -1.72
N LEU A 66 10.35 8.49 -2.11
CA LEU A 66 10.01 7.12 -2.44
C LEU A 66 10.81 6.62 -3.65
N ALA A 67 10.97 7.46 -4.69
CA ALA A 67 11.78 7.15 -5.86
C ALA A 67 13.26 6.95 -5.50
N TYR A 68 13.79 7.74 -4.56
CA TYR A 68 15.15 7.54 -4.05
C TYR A 68 15.31 6.16 -3.39
N LEU A 69 14.39 5.77 -2.51
CA LEU A 69 14.39 4.45 -1.87
C LEU A 69 14.28 3.32 -2.91
N MET A 70 13.40 3.49 -3.88
CA MET A 70 13.22 2.52 -4.98
C MET A 70 14.48 2.40 -5.84
N ARG A 71 15.16 3.51 -6.11
CA ARG A 71 16.43 3.52 -6.85
C ARG A 71 17.50 2.73 -6.09
N GLU A 72 17.64 2.96 -4.79
CA GLU A 72 18.61 2.22 -3.97
C GLU A 72 18.31 0.72 -3.94
N LEU A 73 17.01 0.35 -3.90
CA LEU A 73 16.58 -1.05 -4.02
C LEU A 73 16.98 -1.65 -5.39
N LYS A 74 16.70 -0.93 -6.49
CA LYS A 74 17.06 -1.37 -7.85
C LYS A 74 18.58 -1.53 -8.01
N LEU A 75 19.38 -0.59 -7.50
CA LEU A 75 20.86 -0.66 -7.53
C LEU A 75 21.37 -1.86 -6.74
N ARG A 76 20.81 -2.15 -5.59
CA ARG A 76 21.17 -3.34 -4.80
C ARG A 76 20.80 -4.62 -5.55
N ALA A 77 19.62 -4.69 -6.12
CA ALA A 77 19.15 -5.84 -6.89
C ALA A 77 20.11 -6.15 -8.07
N VAL A 78 20.53 -5.13 -8.80
CA VAL A 78 21.51 -5.29 -9.90
C VAL A 78 22.84 -5.83 -9.36
N LYS A 79 23.35 -5.26 -8.26
CA LYS A 79 24.61 -5.70 -7.63
C LYS A 79 24.53 -7.15 -7.14
N GLU A 80 23.36 -7.61 -6.74
CA GLU A 80 23.10 -8.98 -6.27
C GLU A 80 22.67 -9.94 -7.40
N ASN A 81 22.72 -9.50 -8.68
CA ASN A 81 22.29 -10.25 -9.85
C ASN A 81 20.81 -10.69 -9.83
N VAL A 82 19.96 -9.91 -9.18
CA VAL A 82 18.51 -10.08 -9.24
C VAL A 82 17.99 -9.58 -10.60
N GLN A 83 17.20 -10.40 -11.29
CA GLN A 83 16.68 -10.09 -12.62
C GLN A 83 15.25 -9.56 -12.60
N TYR A 84 14.48 -9.86 -11.57
CA TYR A 84 13.08 -9.45 -11.42
C TYR A 84 12.79 -9.01 -10.00
N LEU A 85 12.18 -7.83 -9.89
CA LEU A 85 11.62 -7.28 -8.64
C LEU A 85 10.13 -7.07 -8.82
N GLU A 86 9.35 -7.51 -7.86
CA GLU A 86 7.95 -7.18 -7.73
C GLU A 86 7.72 -6.55 -6.36
N VAL A 87 7.37 -5.27 -6.35
CA VAL A 87 7.36 -4.46 -5.14
C VAL A 87 5.94 -3.99 -4.86
N MET A 88 5.47 -4.19 -3.64
CA MET A 88 4.26 -3.51 -3.16
C MET A 88 4.57 -2.02 -3.05
N GLY A 89 4.04 -1.25 -4.00
CA GLY A 89 4.34 0.16 -4.14
C GLY A 89 3.51 1.02 -3.19
N THR A 90 2.29 1.31 -3.58
CA THR A 90 1.42 2.25 -2.86
C THR A 90 -0.05 1.82 -2.93
N SER A 91 -0.85 2.44 -2.06
CA SER A 91 -2.31 2.37 -2.10
C SER A 91 -2.87 3.58 -2.86
N PRO A 92 -3.86 3.41 -3.75
CA PRO A 92 -4.47 4.54 -4.41
C PRO A 92 -5.25 5.43 -3.43
N SER A 93 -5.28 6.74 -3.73
CA SER A 93 -6.16 7.67 -3.04
C SER A 93 -7.59 7.48 -3.52
N VAL A 94 -8.53 7.41 -2.60
CA VAL A 94 -9.97 7.36 -2.89
C VAL A 94 -10.70 8.41 -2.05
N PRO A 95 -11.77 9.03 -2.58
CA PRO A 95 -12.55 10.00 -1.81
C PRO A 95 -13.26 9.36 -0.62
N THR A 96 -13.73 10.18 0.31
CA THR A 96 -14.37 9.71 1.55
C THR A 96 -15.67 8.95 1.30
N ASP A 97 -16.39 9.30 0.24
CA ASP A 97 -17.62 8.65 -0.22
C ASP A 97 -17.38 7.48 -1.18
N CYS A 98 -16.13 7.12 -1.41
CA CYS A 98 -15.71 6.00 -2.27
C CYS A 98 -16.38 6.04 -3.65
N PHE A 99 -16.46 7.20 -4.30
CA PHE A 99 -17.09 7.42 -5.62
C PHE A 99 -18.61 7.21 -5.69
N LEU A 100 -19.29 7.05 -4.57
CA LEU A 100 -20.72 6.68 -4.54
C LEU A 100 -21.64 7.86 -4.27
N GLY A 101 -21.10 8.97 -3.75
CA GLY A 101 -21.87 10.01 -3.10
C GLY A 101 -22.30 9.61 -1.69
N GLU A 102 -22.59 10.60 -0.85
CA GLU A 102 -22.73 10.40 0.60
C GLU A 102 -23.87 9.45 0.98
N ASP A 103 -25.02 9.54 0.32
CA ASP A 103 -26.21 8.75 0.64
C ASP A 103 -26.04 7.28 0.21
N ASP A 104 -25.56 7.05 -1.01
CA ASP A 104 -25.26 5.72 -1.50
C ASP A 104 -24.14 5.07 -0.69
N TYR A 105 -23.09 5.83 -0.33
CA TYR A 105 -22.04 5.34 0.56
C TYR A 105 -22.59 4.81 1.88
N LYS A 106 -23.40 5.60 2.58
CA LYS A 106 -24.00 5.18 3.85
C LYS A 106 -24.88 3.95 3.71
N THR A 107 -25.64 3.90 2.61
CA THR A 107 -26.55 2.78 2.32
C THR A 107 -25.78 1.49 2.06
N TYR A 108 -24.81 1.50 1.15
CA TYR A 108 -24.03 0.31 0.79
C TYR A 108 -23.11 -0.16 1.92
N ASP A 109 -22.48 0.76 2.65
CA ASP A 109 -21.65 0.41 3.81
C ASP A 109 -22.46 -0.33 4.88
N LYS A 110 -23.67 0.18 5.18
CA LYS A 110 -24.57 -0.51 6.11
C LYS A 110 -24.98 -1.89 5.60
N GLN A 111 -25.36 -2.01 4.32
CA GLN A 111 -25.79 -3.28 3.74
C GLN A 111 -24.66 -4.33 3.78
N LEU A 112 -23.42 -3.96 3.43
CA LEU A 112 -22.26 -4.86 3.51
C LEU A 112 -22.01 -5.32 4.95
N LYS A 113 -22.04 -4.40 5.90
CA LYS A 113 -21.90 -4.74 7.34
C LYS A 113 -23.02 -5.64 7.85
N ASP A 114 -24.24 -5.45 7.38
CA ASP A 114 -25.38 -6.30 7.71
C ASP A 114 -25.24 -7.71 7.10
N CYS A 115 -24.70 -7.84 5.88
CA CYS A 115 -24.38 -9.13 5.28
C CYS A 115 -23.34 -9.90 6.13
N VAL A 116 -22.30 -9.22 6.60
CA VAL A 116 -21.28 -9.84 7.49
C VAL A 116 -21.92 -10.33 8.79
N LYS A 117 -22.73 -9.49 9.44
CA LYS A 117 -23.44 -9.87 10.69
C LYS A 117 -24.36 -11.08 10.52
N LYS A 118 -24.99 -11.22 9.37
CA LYS A 118 -25.93 -12.31 9.04
C LYS A 118 -25.24 -13.52 8.41
N GLY A 119 -23.95 -13.42 8.03
CA GLY A 119 -23.25 -14.48 7.30
C GLY A 119 -23.76 -14.70 5.86
N THR A 120 -24.42 -13.72 5.24
CA THR A 120 -24.99 -13.81 3.89
C THR A 120 -24.01 -13.30 2.83
N TYR A 121 -22.95 -14.07 2.57
CA TYR A 121 -21.84 -13.64 1.71
C TYR A 121 -22.20 -13.66 0.21
N ASP A 122 -23.12 -14.52 -0.23
CA ASP A 122 -23.63 -14.49 -1.61
C ASP A 122 -24.34 -13.16 -1.89
N ALA A 123 -25.17 -12.69 -0.97
CA ALA A 123 -25.81 -11.37 -1.07
C ALA A 123 -24.79 -10.22 -1.02
N ALA A 124 -23.71 -10.39 -0.24
CA ALA A 124 -22.61 -9.42 -0.25
C ALA A 124 -21.91 -9.38 -1.61
N ARG A 125 -21.69 -10.53 -2.26
CA ARG A 125 -21.12 -10.62 -3.60
C ARG A 125 -21.98 -9.89 -4.64
N GLU A 126 -23.27 -10.15 -4.70
CA GLU A 126 -24.22 -9.47 -5.60
C GLU A 126 -24.20 -7.95 -5.38
N LEU A 127 -24.10 -7.53 -4.12
CA LEU A 127 -24.00 -6.11 -3.77
C LEU A 127 -22.68 -5.48 -4.27
N LEU A 128 -21.56 -6.18 -4.11
CA LEU A 128 -20.25 -5.73 -4.59
C LEU A 128 -20.23 -5.60 -6.12
N GLU A 129 -20.80 -6.55 -6.85
CA GLU A 129 -20.93 -6.48 -8.32
C GLU A 129 -21.76 -5.27 -8.76
N LYS A 130 -22.84 -4.95 -8.05
CA LYS A 130 -23.63 -3.73 -8.29
C LYS A 130 -22.83 -2.45 -8.03
N ILE A 131 -22.02 -2.43 -6.97
CA ILE A 131 -21.14 -1.30 -6.64
C ILE A 131 -20.07 -1.10 -7.71
N ILE A 132 -19.53 -2.17 -8.29
CA ILE A 132 -18.56 -2.10 -9.40
C ILE A 132 -19.12 -1.28 -10.56
N GLY A 133 -20.40 -1.46 -10.93
CA GLY A 133 -21.04 -0.67 -11.98
C GLY A 133 -20.99 0.84 -11.71
N LYS A 134 -21.18 1.26 -10.45
CA LYS A 134 -21.05 2.67 -10.07
C LYS A 134 -19.61 3.17 -10.06
N PHE A 135 -18.65 2.32 -9.70
CA PHE A 135 -17.23 2.65 -9.76
C PHE A 135 -16.74 2.82 -11.20
N ASP A 136 -17.25 2.01 -12.15
CA ASP A 136 -16.92 2.13 -13.57
C ASP A 136 -17.17 3.55 -14.09
N ASP A 137 -18.25 4.19 -13.64
CA ASP A 137 -18.64 5.54 -14.08
C ASP A 137 -17.83 6.66 -13.40
N ASN A 138 -17.41 6.46 -12.14
CA ASN A 138 -16.95 7.56 -11.28
C ASN A 138 -15.46 7.49 -10.89
N ALA A 139 -14.78 6.35 -11.04
CA ALA A 139 -13.41 6.16 -10.57
C ALA A 139 -12.34 6.45 -11.63
N THR A 140 -12.70 6.81 -12.87
CA THR A 140 -11.76 6.96 -14.00
C THR A 140 -10.58 7.87 -13.68
N LYS A 141 -10.85 9.02 -13.05
CA LYS A 141 -9.78 9.95 -12.65
C LYS A 141 -8.83 9.34 -11.63
N ALA A 142 -9.34 8.67 -10.61
CA ALA A 142 -8.51 8.03 -9.58
C ALA A 142 -7.64 6.90 -10.16
N VAL A 143 -8.14 6.18 -11.15
CA VAL A 143 -7.39 5.15 -11.88
C VAL A 143 -6.24 5.79 -12.68
N SER A 144 -6.54 6.84 -13.46
CA SER A 144 -5.52 7.58 -14.22
C SER A 144 -4.46 8.17 -13.31
N ASP A 145 -4.86 8.90 -12.26
CA ASP A 145 -3.94 9.51 -11.30
C ASP A 145 -3.02 8.44 -10.66
N TYR A 146 -3.55 7.26 -10.38
CA TYR A 146 -2.76 6.17 -9.81
C TYR A 146 -1.76 5.55 -10.80
N VAL A 147 -2.17 5.34 -12.04
CA VAL A 147 -1.27 4.89 -13.12
C VAL A 147 -0.15 5.89 -13.35
N ASP A 148 -0.48 7.18 -13.44
CA ASP A 148 0.49 8.25 -13.64
C ASP A 148 1.47 8.36 -12.47
N PHE A 149 0.99 8.19 -11.24
CA PHE A 149 1.86 8.14 -10.06
C PHE A 149 2.88 6.99 -10.15
N VAL A 150 2.44 5.78 -10.50
CA VAL A 150 3.34 4.61 -10.59
C VAL A 150 4.34 4.77 -11.73
N ARG A 151 3.93 5.30 -12.87
CA ARG A 151 4.83 5.61 -13.99
C ARG A 151 5.88 6.63 -13.59
N HIS A 152 5.46 7.70 -12.95
CA HIS A 152 6.37 8.75 -12.48
C HIS A 152 7.36 8.23 -11.43
N LEU A 153 6.90 7.42 -10.49
CA LEU A 153 7.77 6.74 -9.52
C LEU A 153 8.81 5.84 -10.21
N ASP A 154 8.40 5.06 -11.21
CA ASP A 154 9.32 4.19 -11.94
C ASP A 154 10.36 4.99 -12.73
N GLU A 155 9.94 6.08 -13.38
CA GLU A 155 10.84 6.97 -14.11
C GLU A 155 11.86 7.65 -13.21
N LEU A 156 11.45 8.24 -12.09
CA LEU A 156 12.33 8.91 -11.14
C LEU A 156 13.30 7.92 -10.46
N SER A 157 12.87 6.69 -10.26
CA SER A 157 13.68 5.65 -9.63
C SER A 157 14.58 4.87 -10.58
N ASN A 158 14.60 5.24 -11.88
CA ASN A 158 15.42 4.53 -12.87
C ASN A 158 16.91 4.87 -12.72
N PRO A 159 17.79 3.90 -12.32
CA PRO A 159 19.21 4.18 -12.09
C PRO A 159 19.97 4.57 -13.37
N SER A 160 19.55 4.10 -14.54
CA SER A 160 20.22 4.38 -15.82
C SER A 160 20.12 5.85 -16.24
N LYS A 161 19.11 6.58 -15.76
CA LYS A 161 18.91 8.02 -16.05
C LYS A 161 19.79 8.94 -15.19
N ASN A 162 20.49 8.43 -14.18
CA ASN A 162 21.17 9.23 -13.13
C ASN A 162 22.70 9.10 -13.09
N HIS A 163 23.38 8.95 -14.21
CA HIS A 163 24.85 9.05 -14.34
C HIS A 163 25.70 8.11 -13.46
N LEU A 164 25.16 7.06 -12.86
CA LEU A 164 25.91 6.19 -11.97
C LEU A 164 26.65 5.05 -12.69
N GLY A 165 26.58 4.97 -14.01
CA GLY A 165 27.30 3.96 -14.80
C GLY A 165 26.87 2.51 -14.53
N VAL A 166 25.74 2.29 -13.90
CA VAL A 166 25.23 0.95 -13.60
C VAL A 166 24.31 0.54 -14.73
N ASP A 167 24.64 -0.56 -15.41
CA ASP A 167 23.77 -1.18 -16.40
C ASP A 167 22.61 -1.89 -15.70
N THR A 168 21.39 -1.37 -15.88
CA THR A 168 20.16 -1.94 -15.31
C THR A 168 19.33 -2.68 -16.35
N ASN A 169 19.84 -2.90 -17.56
CA ASN A 169 19.09 -3.48 -18.67
C ASN A 169 18.57 -4.91 -18.39
N ASN A 170 19.18 -5.60 -17.44
CA ASN A 170 18.79 -6.96 -17.05
C ASN A 170 17.83 -6.99 -15.84
N LEU A 171 17.47 -5.86 -15.25
CA LEU A 171 16.54 -5.79 -14.12
C LEU A 171 15.15 -5.36 -14.59
N VAL A 172 14.18 -6.24 -14.41
CA VAL A 172 12.76 -5.92 -14.57
C VAL A 172 12.18 -5.58 -13.22
N CYS A 173 11.61 -4.39 -13.07
CA CYS A 173 10.88 -3.99 -11.87
C CYS A 173 9.39 -3.85 -12.18
N ARG A 174 8.54 -4.39 -11.31
CA ARG A 174 7.07 -4.34 -11.40
C ARG A 174 6.50 -3.92 -10.05
N TYR A 175 5.27 -3.43 -10.08
CA TYR A 175 4.60 -2.91 -8.90
C TYR A 175 3.29 -3.63 -8.64
N GLN A 176 3.02 -3.91 -7.38
CA GLN A 176 1.69 -4.27 -6.90
C GLN A 176 1.07 -3.07 -6.20
N GLY A 177 -0.20 -2.82 -6.48
CA GLY A 177 -0.99 -1.94 -5.63
C GLY A 177 -1.58 -2.68 -4.46
N TYR A 178 -2.04 -1.95 -3.44
CA TYR A 178 -2.66 -2.59 -2.27
C TYR A 178 -3.75 -1.74 -1.63
N SER A 179 -4.57 -2.39 -0.81
CA SER A 179 -5.45 -1.76 0.17
C SER A 179 -5.15 -2.23 1.58
N SER A 180 -5.48 -1.42 2.59
CA SER A 180 -5.34 -1.80 3.99
C SER A 180 -6.61 -2.47 4.50
N ARG A 181 -6.51 -3.76 4.89
CA ARG A 181 -7.62 -4.55 5.45
C ARG A 181 -8.17 -4.01 6.78
N GLY A 182 -7.45 -3.12 7.45
CA GLY A 182 -7.92 -2.42 8.64
C GLY A 182 -8.88 -1.25 8.37
N GLY A 183 -9.14 -0.93 7.09
CA GLY A 183 -10.07 0.11 6.68
C GLY A 183 -11.54 -0.27 6.81
N GLU A 184 -12.44 0.71 6.54
CA GLU A 184 -13.86 0.42 6.37
C GLU A 184 -14.09 -0.36 5.07
N PRO A 185 -15.06 -1.30 5.02
CA PRO A 185 -15.25 -2.21 3.90
C PRO A 185 -15.32 -1.53 2.52
N LEU A 186 -16.11 -0.47 2.38
CA LEU A 186 -16.22 0.24 1.10
C LEU A 186 -14.93 0.92 0.69
N LYS A 187 -14.15 1.46 1.64
CA LYS A 187 -12.85 2.06 1.34
C LYS A 187 -11.86 1.00 0.84
N VAL A 188 -11.83 -0.15 1.50
CA VAL A 188 -11.02 -1.29 1.06
C VAL A 188 -11.41 -1.68 -0.36
N PHE A 189 -12.70 -1.83 -0.62
CA PHE A 189 -13.21 -2.24 -1.92
C PHE A 189 -12.91 -1.21 -3.03
N ALA A 190 -13.11 0.08 -2.76
CA ALA A 190 -12.81 1.14 -3.71
C ALA A 190 -11.31 1.18 -4.09
N GLN A 191 -10.42 1.01 -3.11
CA GLN A 191 -8.98 0.94 -3.37
C GLN A 191 -8.61 -0.30 -4.18
N LEU A 192 -9.13 -1.48 -3.82
CA LEU A 192 -8.92 -2.71 -4.59
C LEU A 192 -9.42 -2.58 -6.03
N TYR A 193 -10.59 -1.94 -6.23
CA TYR A 193 -11.13 -1.67 -7.56
C TYR A 193 -10.21 -0.79 -8.39
N VAL A 194 -9.73 0.34 -7.82
CA VAL A 194 -8.81 1.25 -8.53
C VAL A 194 -7.54 0.52 -8.94
N VAL A 195 -6.95 -0.31 -8.06
CA VAL A 195 -5.75 -1.11 -8.39
C VAL A 195 -6.05 -2.11 -9.51
N HIS A 196 -7.14 -2.88 -9.43
CA HIS A 196 -7.47 -3.87 -10.46
C HIS A 196 -7.70 -3.23 -11.83
N LYS A 197 -8.44 -2.12 -11.86
CA LYS A 197 -8.70 -1.39 -13.10
C LYS A 197 -7.41 -0.78 -13.65
N ALA A 198 -6.56 -0.21 -12.80
CA ALA A 198 -5.26 0.30 -13.20
C ALA A 198 -4.36 -0.80 -13.78
N CYS A 199 -4.29 -1.98 -13.17
CA CYS A 199 -3.56 -3.12 -13.73
C CYS A 199 -4.13 -3.57 -15.08
N ALA A 200 -5.44 -3.51 -15.27
CA ALA A 200 -6.08 -3.92 -16.51
C ALA A 200 -5.89 -2.90 -17.65
N GLU A 201 -5.73 -1.63 -17.35
CA GLU A 201 -5.62 -0.53 -18.31
C GLU A 201 -4.16 -0.09 -18.57
N GLU A 202 -3.24 -0.39 -17.66
CA GLU A 202 -1.84 0.02 -17.77
C GLU A 202 -1.10 -0.79 -18.86
N SER A 203 -0.66 -0.08 -19.92
CA SER A 203 -0.15 -0.70 -21.15
C SER A 203 1.29 -1.18 -21.09
N ASN A 204 2.08 -0.72 -20.09
CA ASN A 204 3.50 -1.02 -19.99
C ASN A 204 3.81 -2.20 -19.07
N ASN A 205 2.78 -2.85 -18.54
CA ASN A 205 2.90 -3.92 -17.54
C ASN A 205 3.73 -3.52 -16.31
N LEU A 206 3.65 -2.26 -15.90
CA LEU A 206 4.27 -1.79 -14.65
C LEU A 206 3.49 -2.27 -13.42
N LEU A 207 2.16 -2.16 -13.49
CA LEU A 207 1.25 -2.67 -12.47
C LEU A 207 0.84 -4.10 -12.81
N VAL A 208 1.19 -5.05 -11.95
CA VAL A 208 1.03 -6.48 -12.25
C VAL A 208 0.14 -7.24 -11.29
N GLY A 209 -0.33 -6.61 -10.22
CA GLY A 209 -1.18 -7.29 -9.26
C GLY A 209 -1.72 -6.39 -8.16
N CYS A 210 -2.59 -6.98 -7.35
CA CYS A 210 -3.23 -6.33 -6.22
C CYS A 210 -3.05 -7.16 -4.95
N ASN A 211 -2.79 -6.50 -3.82
CA ASN A 211 -2.63 -7.13 -2.54
C ASN A 211 -3.49 -6.44 -1.46
N ILE A 212 -3.59 -7.07 -0.30
CA ILE A 212 -4.23 -6.50 0.89
C ILE A 212 -3.26 -6.62 2.07
N VAL A 213 -3.02 -5.50 2.76
CA VAL A 213 -2.00 -5.37 3.80
C VAL A 213 -2.59 -5.00 5.15
N ALA A 214 -1.78 -4.78 6.14
CA ALA A 214 -2.04 -4.52 7.56
C ALA A 214 -2.19 -5.80 8.40
N ALA A 215 -2.25 -5.62 9.73
CA ALA A 215 -2.26 -6.70 10.71
C ALA A 215 -3.40 -7.69 10.46
N GLU A 216 -3.07 -8.95 10.26
CA GLU A 216 -4.03 -10.04 10.02
C GLU A 216 -4.91 -10.30 11.24
N ASN A 217 -4.35 -10.18 12.43
CA ASN A 217 -5.02 -10.35 13.73
C ASN A 217 -5.77 -9.08 14.19
N GLY A 218 -5.76 -8.01 13.40
CA GLY A 218 -6.52 -6.80 13.71
C GLY A 218 -8.04 -7.04 13.72
N GLU A 219 -8.77 -6.35 14.57
CA GLU A 219 -10.22 -6.54 14.76
C GLU A 219 -10.97 -6.49 13.41
N LYS A 220 -10.78 -5.45 12.61
CA LYS A 220 -11.45 -5.34 11.30
C LYS A 220 -10.94 -6.35 10.29
N SER A 221 -9.67 -6.72 10.35
CA SER A 221 -9.08 -7.75 9.50
C SER A 221 -9.76 -9.09 9.70
N MET A 222 -9.96 -9.47 10.96
CA MET A 222 -10.66 -10.70 11.32
C MET A 222 -12.16 -10.62 11.03
N LEU A 223 -12.82 -9.51 11.41
CA LEU A 223 -14.26 -9.33 11.23
C LEU A 223 -14.66 -9.39 9.76
N TYR A 224 -13.89 -8.74 8.89
CA TYR A 224 -14.22 -8.60 7.47
C TYR A 224 -13.43 -9.56 6.56
N TYR A 225 -12.68 -10.51 7.11
CA TYR A 225 -11.85 -11.42 6.31
C TYR A 225 -12.60 -12.05 5.13
N ARG A 226 -13.74 -12.68 5.41
CA ARG A 226 -14.53 -13.32 4.36
C ARG A 226 -15.12 -12.32 3.37
N LEU A 227 -15.55 -11.15 3.83
CA LEU A 227 -16.00 -10.08 2.94
C LEU A 227 -14.87 -9.61 2.01
N HIS A 228 -13.63 -9.51 2.51
CA HIS A 228 -12.48 -9.16 1.67
C HIS A 228 -12.25 -10.22 0.57
N MET A 229 -12.44 -11.51 0.88
CA MET A 229 -12.35 -12.57 -0.15
C MET A 229 -13.47 -12.45 -1.19
N GLU A 230 -14.69 -12.08 -0.78
CA GLU A 230 -15.77 -11.79 -1.72
C GLU A 230 -15.45 -10.56 -2.61
N MET A 231 -14.78 -9.55 -2.07
CA MET A 231 -14.32 -8.40 -2.87
C MET A 231 -13.35 -8.83 -3.96
N PHE A 232 -12.33 -9.63 -3.62
CA PHE A 232 -11.40 -10.17 -4.61
C PHE A 232 -12.09 -11.02 -5.66
N ALA A 233 -13.02 -11.87 -5.25
CA ALA A 233 -13.73 -12.72 -6.19
C ALA A 233 -14.64 -11.93 -7.15
N ALA A 234 -15.31 -10.85 -6.68
CA ALA A 234 -16.06 -9.95 -7.54
C ALA A 234 -15.14 -9.22 -8.53
N LEU A 235 -13.97 -8.76 -8.07
CA LEU A 235 -13.00 -8.08 -8.92
C LEU A 235 -12.33 -9.03 -9.92
N ALA A 236 -12.02 -10.27 -9.53
CA ALA A 236 -11.48 -11.29 -10.44
C ALA A 236 -12.47 -11.65 -11.56
N THR A 237 -13.77 -11.61 -11.27
CA THR A 237 -14.80 -11.77 -12.31
C THR A 237 -14.79 -10.60 -13.29
N LYS A 238 -14.66 -9.38 -12.80
CA LYS A 238 -14.61 -8.16 -13.64
C LYS A 238 -13.29 -8.00 -14.40
N PHE A 239 -12.18 -8.35 -13.78
CA PHE A 239 -10.81 -8.18 -14.31
C PHE A 239 -10.04 -9.52 -14.31
N PRO A 240 -10.44 -10.51 -15.12
CA PRO A 240 -9.95 -11.88 -15.03
C PRO A 240 -8.46 -12.06 -15.35
N LYS A 241 -7.81 -11.04 -15.89
CA LYS A 241 -6.37 -11.07 -16.24
C LYS A 241 -5.48 -10.46 -15.15
N VAL A 242 -6.05 -9.87 -14.11
CA VAL A 242 -5.29 -9.23 -13.02
C VAL A 242 -5.05 -10.26 -11.92
N PRO A 243 -3.77 -10.61 -11.61
CA PRO A 243 -3.42 -11.47 -10.49
C PRO A 243 -3.80 -10.84 -9.14
N THR A 244 -4.23 -11.69 -8.21
CA THR A 244 -4.63 -11.33 -6.84
C THR A 244 -4.04 -12.32 -5.85
#